data_985a0e15f1a8a95c2666e93af12535b4
#
_entry.id   985a0e15f1a8a95c2666e93af12535b4
#
_cell.length_a   1.000
_cell.length_b   1.000
_cell.length_c   1.000
_cell.angle_alpha   90.00
_cell.angle_beta   90.00
_cell.angle_gamma   90.00
#
_symmetry.space_group_name_H-M   'P 1'
#
loop_
_entity.id
_entity.type
_entity.pdbx_description
1 polymer ?
#
loop_
_entity_poly.entity_id
_entity_poly.type
_entity_poly.pdbx_seq_one_letter_code
_entity_poly.pdbx_strand_id
1 'polypeptide(L)'
;LVVDDCVAVASSLYGLALPTERRNAALATCDRAVTGFAAASPTYAYAYYVEALLAAERADPTVLNSALGASRALAPTEQWLAELRVKLAEDHLPQLEPTALAGHEADLALLVGSQRGIRVIARRYAAVAGFRERITAIVETLPTEQQQRFVAALRSEIAARRPAAPTP
;
A
#
# COMPACT_ATOMS: atom_id res chain seq x y z
N LEU A 1 16.36 10.30 3.37
CA LEU A 1 17.38 9.55 4.10
C LEU A 1 16.81 8.94 5.38
N VAL A 2 16.51 9.72 6.45
CA VAL A 2 16.01 9.14 7.73
C VAL A 2 14.69 8.38 7.54
N VAL A 3 13.77 8.89 6.73
CA VAL A 3 12.46 8.27 6.46
C VAL A 3 12.63 6.95 5.70
N ASP A 4 13.52 6.90 4.71
CA ASP A 4 13.79 5.68 3.93
C ASP A 4 14.51 4.61 4.76
N ASP A 5 15.41 5.01 5.65
CA ASP A 5 16.08 4.09 6.58
C ASP A 5 15.05 3.43 7.51
N CYS A 6 14.03 4.20 7.94
CA CYS A 6 12.94 3.68 8.77
C CYS A 6 12.03 2.70 8.01
N VAL A 7 11.78 2.93 6.72
CA VAL A 7 11.10 1.95 5.87
C VAL A 7 11.92 0.65 5.78
N ALA A 8 13.24 0.75 5.62
CA ALA A 8 14.10 -0.42 5.57
C ALA A 8 14.07 -1.23 6.88
N VAL A 9 14.08 -0.57 8.05
CA VAL A 9 13.93 -1.23 9.35
C VAL A 9 12.58 -1.93 9.48
N ALA A 10 11.50 -1.29 9.05
CA ALA A 10 10.14 -1.83 9.17
C ALA A 10 9.87 -3.00 8.21
N SER A 11 10.34 -2.93 6.95
CA SER A 11 9.86 -3.80 5.87
C SER A 11 10.91 -4.61 5.11
N SER A 12 12.22 -4.38 5.35
CA SER A 12 13.27 -5.17 4.68
C SER A 12 13.52 -6.50 5.37
N LEU A 13 14.04 -7.49 4.61
CA LEU A 13 14.48 -8.76 5.19
C LEU A 13 15.53 -8.56 6.30
N TYR A 14 16.43 -7.57 6.15
CA TYR A 14 17.40 -7.25 7.17
C TYR A 14 16.72 -6.75 8.46
N GLY A 15 15.79 -5.80 8.34
CA GLY A 15 15.04 -5.28 9.49
C GLY A 15 14.21 -6.36 10.19
N LEU A 16 13.56 -7.23 9.42
CA LEU A 16 12.78 -8.36 9.93
C LEU A 16 13.65 -9.45 10.60
N ALA A 17 14.91 -9.61 10.17
CA ALA A 17 15.86 -10.57 10.72
C ALA A 17 16.61 -10.06 11.96
N LEU A 18 16.46 -8.79 12.35
CA LEU A 18 17.07 -8.26 13.56
C LEU A 18 16.56 -8.98 14.81
N PRO A 19 17.40 -9.20 15.83
CA PRO A 19 16.94 -9.62 17.16
C PRO A 19 15.84 -8.68 17.68
N THR A 20 14.81 -9.23 18.31
CA THR A 20 13.61 -8.51 18.72
C THR A 20 13.90 -7.21 19.47
N GLU A 21 14.82 -7.24 20.44
CA GLU A 21 15.21 -6.05 21.22
C GLU A 21 15.81 -4.95 20.32
N ARG A 22 16.72 -5.33 19.42
CA ARG A 22 17.35 -4.38 18.49
C ARG A 22 16.32 -3.81 17.50
N ARG A 23 15.44 -4.65 17.00
CA ARG A 23 14.36 -4.22 16.11
C ARG A 23 13.45 -3.23 16.82
N ASN A 24 12.99 -3.54 18.02
CA ASN A 24 12.12 -2.64 18.80
C ASN A 24 12.83 -1.30 19.13
N ALA A 25 14.10 -1.31 19.49
CA ALA A 25 14.85 -0.08 19.72
C ALA A 25 15.01 0.77 18.44
N ALA A 26 15.24 0.13 17.29
CA ALA A 26 15.31 0.81 16.00
C ALA A 26 13.95 1.39 15.60
N LEU A 27 12.85 0.63 15.72
CA LEU A 27 11.49 1.12 15.45
C LEU A 27 11.10 2.30 16.35
N ALA A 28 11.43 2.25 17.64
CA ALA A 28 11.17 3.36 18.56
C ALA A 28 12.00 4.63 18.21
N THR A 29 13.19 4.45 17.67
CA THR A 29 14.02 5.57 17.19
C THR A 29 13.44 6.15 15.91
N CYS A 30 13.01 5.29 14.97
CA CYS A 30 12.32 5.68 13.76
C CYS A 30 11.04 6.44 14.05
N ASP A 31 10.25 5.99 15.00
CA ASP A 31 9.00 6.64 15.38
C ASP A 31 9.22 8.11 15.78
N ARG A 32 10.14 8.36 16.71
CA ARG A 32 10.50 9.73 17.11
C ARG A 32 11.02 10.58 15.94
N ALA A 33 11.86 9.99 15.09
CA ALA A 33 12.46 10.70 13.97
C ALA A 33 11.40 11.06 12.90
N VAL A 34 10.50 10.15 12.57
CA VAL A 34 9.43 10.35 11.57
C VAL A 34 8.40 11.34 12.08
N THR A 35 7.96 11.21 13.33
CA THR A 35 7.03 12.19 13.96
C THR A 35 7.64 13.59 14.00
N GLY A 36 8.91 13.72 14.38
CA GLY A 36 9.60 15.01 14.35
C GLY A 36 9.75 15.57 12.93
N PHE A 37 10.02 14.72 11.96
CA PHE A 37 10.10 15.13 10.55
C PHE A 37 8.73 15.57 10.00
N ALA A 38 7.66 14.85 10.28
CA ALA A 38 6.30 15.19 9.87
C ALA A 38 5.87 16.53 10.47
N ALA A 39 6.19 16.79 11.73
CA ALA A 39 5.93 18.08 12.38
C ALA A 39 6.70 19.23 11.72
N ALA A 40 7.95 19.02 11.30
CA ALA A 40 8.78 20.01 10.62
C ALA A 40 8.40 20.21 9.13
N SER A 41 7.78 19.20 8.53
CA SER A 41 7.41 19.18 7.11
C SER A 41 5.96 18.67 6.93
N PRO A 42 4.96 19.42 7.40
CA PRO A 42 3.57 18.94 7.52
C PRO A 42 2.87 18.67 6.18
N THR A 43 3.46 19.06 5.06
CA THR A 43 2.94 18.80 3.71
C THR A 43 3.59 17.61 3.03
N TYR A 44 4.53 16.92 3.68
CA TYR A 44 5.24 15.80 3.09
C TYR A 44 4.50 14.47 3.30
N ALA A 45 3.62 14.14 2.38
CA ALA A 45 2.71 12.99 2.42
C ALA A 45 3.39 11.64 2.70
N TYR A 46 4.64 11.45 2.24
CA TYR A 46 5.38 10.21 2.44
C TYR A 46 5.79 9.99 3.90
N ALA A 47 6.05 11.06 4.67
CA ALA A 47 6.34 10.91 6.10
C ALA A 47 5.14 10.30 6.85
N TYR A 48 3.93 10.73 6.54
CA TYR A 48 2.71 10.15 7.12
C TYR A 48 2.48 8.69 6.70
N TYR A 49 2.84 8.32 5.45
CA TYR A 49 2.83 6.92 5.08
C TYR A 49 3.81 6.10 5.93
N VAL A 50 5.01 6.61 6.19
CA VAL A 50 6.00 5.90 7.03
C VAL A 50 5.55 5.87 8.48
N GLU A 51 4.90 6.92 8.99
CA GLU A 51 4.26 6.90 10.31
C GLU A 51 3.19 5.79 10.41
N ALA A 52 2.34 5.65 9.37
CA ALA A 52 1.36 4.57 9.30
C ALA A 52 2.03 3.18 9.28
N LEU A 53 3.12 3.02 8.53
CA LEU A 53 3.90 1.78 8.48
C LEU A 53 4.48 1.41 9.86
N LEU A 54 5.06 2.38 10.57
CA LEU A 54 5.59 2.17 11.92
C LEU A 54 4.49 1.88 12.94
N ALA A 55 3.32 2.52 12.80
CA ALA A 55 2.15 2.25 13.63
C ALA A 55 1.63 0.81 13.45
N ALA A 56 1.60 0.32 12.21
CA ALA A 56 1.25 -1.06 11.91
C ALA A 56 2.19 -2.06 12.60
N GLU A 57 3.50 -1.79 12.59
CA GLU A 57 4.51 -2.61 13.27
C GLU A 57 4.37 -2.63 14.80
N ARG A 58 3.77 -1.58 15.38
CA ARG A 58 3.48 -1.49 16.82
C ARG A 58 2.09 -1.98 17.20
N ALA A 59 1.30 -2.43 16.22
CA ALA A 59 -0.12 -2.76 16.39
C ALA A 59 -0.92 -1.59 16.98
N ASP A 60 -0.68 -0.37 16.49
CA ASP A 60 -1.41 0.86 16.85
C ASP A 60 -2.39 1.26 15.73
N PRO A 61 -3.62 0.75 15.75
CA PRO A 61 -4.59 1.03 14.70
C PRO A 61 -5.04 2.50 14.66
N THR A 62 -5.00 3.22 15.77
CA THR A 62 -5.40 4.64 15.82
C THR A 62 -4.45 5.49 15.00
N VAL A 63 -3.14 5.34 15.21
CA VAL A 63 -2.13 6.06 14.45
C VAL A 63 -2.09 5.57 12.99
N LEU A 64 -2.22 4.25 12.75
CA LEU A 64 -2.30 3.69 11.39
C LEU A 64 -3.39 4.39 10.56
N ASN A 65 -4.60 4.48 11.07
CA ASN A 65 -5.74 5.06 10.37
C ASN A 65 -5.58 6.57 10.13
N SER A 66 -5.18 7.31 11.17
CA SER A 66 -4.97 8.76 11.06
C SER A 66 -3.84 9.13 10.09
N ALA A 67 -2.73 8.40 10.13
CA ALA A 67 -1.57 8.65 9.28
C ALA A 67 -1.83 8.24 7.81
N LEU A 68 -2.54 7.14 7.54
CA LEU A 68 -3.00 6.80 6.19
C LEU A 68 -3.90 7.89 5.62
N GLY A 69 -4.84 8.41 6.42
CA GLY A 69 -5.71 9.51 6.05
C GLY A 69 -4.95 10.78 5.71
N ALA A 70 -3.98 11.18 6.55
CA ALA A 70 -3.13 12.34 6.33
C ALA A 70 -2.27 12.20 5.06
N SER A 71 -1.62 11.04 4.87
CA SER A 71 -0.84 10.75 3.66
C SER A 71 -1.70 10.89 2.40
N ARG A 72 -2.92 10.38 2.41
CA ARG A 72 -3.82 10.48 1.27
C ARG A 72 -4.31 11.91 1.03
N ALA A 73 -4.70 12.63 2.08
CA ALA A 73 -5.18 14.00 1.97
C ALA A 73 -4.14 14.94 1.31
N LEU A 74 -2.85 14.70 1.61
CA LEU A 74 -1.75 15.50 1.08
C LEU A 74 -1.32 15.11 -0.34
N ALA A 75 -1.51 13.83 -0.73
CA ALA A 75 -1.11 13.32 -2.05
C ALA A 75 -2.17 12.38 -2.63
N PRO A 76 -3.38 12.89 -2.95
CA PRO A 76 -4.50 12.05 -3.38
C PRO A 76 -4.34 11.44 -4.78
N THR A 77 -3.43 11.96 -5.61
CA THR A 77 -3.21 11.52 -7.00
C THR A 77 -1.82 10.95 -7.26
N GLU A 78 -0.96 10.90 -6.26
CA GLU A 78 0.40 10.35 -6.36
C GLU A 78 0.38 8.82 -6.41
N GLN A 79 0.47 8.27 -7.63
CA GLN A 79 0.28 6.82 -7.87
C GLN A 79 1.26 5.95 -7.10
N TRP A 80 2.55 6.32 -7.05
CA TRP A 80 3.56 5.55 -6.34
C TRP A 80 3.25 5.46 -4.83
N LEU A 81 2.73 6.56 -4.26
CA LEU A 81 2.35 6.60 -2.85
C LEU A 81 1.03 5.86 -2.60
N ALA A 82 0.08 5.94 -3.54
CA ALA A 82 -1.14 5.13 -3.52
C ALA A 82 -0.82 3.61 -3.57
N GLU A 83 0.16 3.18 -4.37
CA GLU A 83 0.64 1.79 -4.39
C GLU A 83 1.12 1.32 -3.00
N LEU A 84 1.88 2.17 -2.31
CA LEU A 84 2.39 1.89 -0.96
C LEU A 84 1.25 1.84 0.07
N ARG A 85 0.33 2.84 0.05
CA ARG A 85 -0.83 2.87 0.95
C ARG A 85 -1.75 1.67 0.74
N VAL A 86 -2.03 1.30 -0.52
CA VAL A 86 -2.86 0.13 -0.85
C VAL A 86 -2.23 -1.14 -0.30
N LYS A 87 -0.91 -1.33 -0.45
CA LYS A 87 -0.24 -2.50 0.11
C LYS A 87 -0.40 -2.57 1.63
N LEU A 88 -0.11 -1.47 2.34
CA LEU A 88 -0.21 -1.42 3.79
C LEU A 88 -1.65 -1.62 4.27
N ALA A 89 -2.62 -0.94 3.64
CA ALA A 89 -4.03 -1.06 3.96
C ALA A 89 -4.57 -2.49 3.77
N GLU A 90 -4.17 -3.18 2.69
CA GLU A 90 -4.56 -4.56 2.43
C GLU A 90 -3.97 -5.54 3.46
N ASP A 91 -2.75 -5.29 3.93
CA ASP A 91 -2.11 -6.14 4.92
C ASP A 91 -2.73 -5.95 6.32
N HIS A 92 -3.41 -4.81 6.56
CA HIS A 92 -4.05 -4.44 7.83
C HIS A 92 -5.55 -4.16 7.73
N LEU A 93 -6.23 -4.69 6.70
CA LEU A 93 -7.62 -4.39 6.37
C LEU A 93 -8.61 -4.50 7.55
N PRO A 94 -8.53 -5.52 8.43
CA PRO A 94 -9.44 -5.63 9.57
C PRO A 94 -9.28 -4.52 10.63
N GLN A 95 -8.20 -3.74 10.57
CA GLN A 95 -7.90 -2.65 11.50
C GLN A 95 -8.28 -1.27 10.94
N LEU A 96 -8.74 -1.22 9.67
CA LEU A 96 -9.10 0.04 9.04
C LEU A 96 -10.46 0.54 9.52
N GLU A 97 -10.48 1.79 9.96
CA GLU A 97 -11.69 2.53 10.25
C GLU A 97 -12.40 3.00 8.95
N PRO A 98 -13.71 3.32 8.99
CA PRO A 98 -14.47 3.67 7.79
C PRO A 98 -13.83 4.75 6.92
N THR A 99 -13.22 5.78 7.52
CA THR A 99 -12.55 6.87 6.78
C THR A 99 -11.29 6.39 6.06
N ALA A 100 -10.46 5.57 6.70
CA ALA A 100 -9.26 5.00 6.10
C ALA A 100 -9.62 3.97 5.02
N LEU A 101 -10.69 3.19 5.24
CA LEU A 101 -11.21 2.25 4.25
C LEU A 101 -11.70 2.98 2.99
N ALA A 102 -12.47 4.07 3.13
CA ALA A 102 -12.89 4.90 1.99
C ALA A 102 -11.68 5.50 1.25
N GLY A 103 -10.63 5.90 1.98
CA GLY A 103 -9.36 6.34 1.41
C GLY A 103 -8.65 5.25 0.61
N HIS A 104 -8.63 4.03 1.13
CA HIS A 104 -8.09 2.85 0.48
C HIS A 104 -8.84 2.52 -0.83
N GLU A 105 -10.19 2.51 -0.81
CA GLU A 105 -11.00 2.28 -2.01
C GLU A 105 -10.74 3.33 -3.10
N ALA A 106 -10.58 4.59 -2.70
CA ALA A 106 -10.26 5.65 -3.63
C ALA A 106 -8.82 5.54 -4.21
N ASP A 107 -7.84 5.03 -3.45
CA ASP A 107 -6.50 4.69 -3.97
C ASP A 107 -6.56 3.50 -4.94
N LEU A 108 -7.38 2.49 -4.66
CA LEU A 108 -7.62 1.38 -5.61
C LEU A 108 -8.23 1.88 -6.92
N ALA A 109 -9.24 2.75 -6.87
CA ALA A 109 -9.85 3.35 -8.05
C ALA A 109 -8.84 4.18 -8.87
N LEU A 110 -8.00 4.99 -8.21
CA LEU A 110 -6.90 5.72 -8.85
C LEU A 110 -5.95 4.77 -9.60
N LEU A 111 -5.54 3.69 -8.95
CA LEU A 111 -4.57 2.75 -9.54
C LEU A 111 -5.17 1.97 -10.71
N VAL A 112 -6.42 1.53 -10.61
CA VAL A 112 -7.11 0.86 -11.74
C VAL A 112 -7.28 1.80 -12.92
N GLY A 113 -7.55 3.09 -12.67
CA GLY A 113 -7.67 4.11 -13.71
C GLY A 113 -6.35 4.45 -14.41
N SER A 114 -5.19 4.14 -13.81
CA SER A 114 -3.87 4.54 -14.32
C SER A 114 -3.22 3.46 -15.18
N GLN A 115 -2.34 3.87 -16.10
CA GLN A 115 -1.62 2.93 -16.97
C GLN A 115 -0.61 2.04 -16.22
N ARG A 116 0.02 2.58 -15.19
CA ARG A 116 1.00 1.86 -14.37
C ARG A 116 0.31 1.03 -13.28
N GLY A 117 -0.55 1.66 -12.52
CA GLY A 117 -1.21 1.05 -11.36
C GLY A 117 -2.08 -0.14 -11.74
N ILE A 118 -2.74 -0.09 -12.91
CA ILE A 118 -3.60 -1.20 -13.38
C ILE A 118 -2.87 -2.54 -13.40
N ARG A 119 -1.57 -2.56 -13.74
CA ARG A 119 -0.76 -3.80 -13.74
C ARG A 119 -0.49 -4.30 -12.32
N VAL A 120 -0.25 -3.39 -11.37
CA VAL A 120 -0.05 -3.73 -9.96
C VAL A 120 -1.31 -4.36 -9.39
N ILE A 121 -2.47 -3.75 -9.65
CA ILE A 121 -3.78 -4.26 -9.21
C ILE A 121 -4.13 -5.59 -9.89
N ALA A 122 -3.94 -5.72 -11.19
CA ALA A 122 -4.19 -6.97 -11.92
C ALA A 122 -3.32 -8.12 -11.41
N ARG A 123 -2.05 -7.85 -11.06
CA ARG A 123 -1.15 -8.84 -10.47
C ARG A 123 -1.64 -9.30 -9.11
N ARG A 124 -2.07 -8.38 -8.24
CA ARG A 124 -2.63 -8.71 -6.93
C ARG A 124 -3.96 -9.47 -7.05
N TYR A 125 -4.83 -9.06 -7.95
CA TYR A 125 -6.08 -9.75 -8.28
C TYR A 125 -5.84 -11.22 -8.68
N ALA A 126 -4.84 -11.46 -9.51
CA ALA A 126 -4.47 -12.81 -9.94
C ALA A 126 -3.88 -13.66 -8.79
N ALA A 127 -3.23 -13.03 -7.81
CA ALA A 127 -2.51 -13.70 -6.72
C ALA A 127 -3.35 -13.94 -5.46
N VAL A 128 -4.24 -13.00 -5.09
CA VAL A 128 -4.89 -12.95 -3.78
C VAL A 128 -6.40 -13.05 -3.93
N ALA A 129 -6.97 -14.18 -3.50
CA ALA A 129 -8.41 -14.44 -3.66
C ALA A 129 -9.28 -13.40 -2.92
N GLY A 130 -8.97 -13.06 -1.67
CA GLY A 130 -9.73 -12.09 -0.87
C GLY A 130 -9.70 -10.65 -1.38
N PHE A 131 -8.79 -10.34 -2.32
CA PHE A 131 -8.72 -9.04 -2.97
C PHE A 131 -9.71 -8.91 -4.15
N ARG A 132 -10.14 -10.04 -4.74
CA ARG A 132 -10.91 -10.05 -5.99
C ARG A 132 -12.27 -9.39 -5.87
N GLU A 133 -13.00 -9.69 -4.80
CA GLU A 133 -14.35 -9.15 -4.59
C GLU A 133 -14.32 -7.62 -4.50
N ARG A 134 -13.41 -7.06 -3.69
CA ARG A 134 -13.27 -5.61 -3.53
C ARG A 134 -12.91 -4.91 -4.84
N ILE A 135 -11.93 -5.44 -5.56
CA ILE A 135 -11.50 -4.80 -6.80
C ILE A 135 -12.55 -4.97 -7.92
N THR A 136 -13.29 -6.07 -7.95
CA THR A 136 -14.40 -6.25 -8.89
C THR A 136 -15.47 -5.19 -8.66
N ALA A 137 -15.89 -4.97 -7.42
CA ALA A 137 -16.87 -3.94 -7.08
C ALA A 137 -16.41 -2.54 -7.53
N ILE A 138 -15.12 -2.21 -7.34
CA ILE A 138 -14.56 -0.93 -7.79
C ILE A 138 -14.55 -0.85 -9.33
N VAL A 139 -14.05 -1.89 -10.01
CA VAL A 139 -13.96 -1.92 -11.49
C VAL A 139 -15.33 -1.78 -12.14
N GLU A 140 -16.37 -2.38 -11.57
CA GLU A 140 -17.74 -2.29 -12.09
C GLU A 140 -18.31 -0.87 -12.06
N THR A 141 -17.81 0.00 -11.18
CA THR A 141 -18.22 1.42 -11.14
C THR A 141 -17.50 2.31 -12.15
N LEU A 142 -16.43 1.81 -12.78
CA LEU A 142 -15.61 2.59 -13.71
C LEU A 142 -16.22 2.62 -15.12
N PRO A 143 -15.84 3.59 -15.97
CA PRO A 143 -16.22 3.61 -17.39
C PRO A 143 -15.83 2.32 -18.11
N THR A 144 -16.64 1.89 -19.07
CA THR A 144 -16.44 0.63 -19.83
C THR A 144 -15.05 0.48 -20.40
N GLU A 145 -14.45 1.56 -20.91
CA GLU A 145 -13.08 1.55 -21.43
C GLU A 145 -12.06 1.14 -20.35
N GLN A 146 -12.22 1.65 -19.13
CA GLN A 146 -11.33 1.31 -18.00
C GLN A 146 -11.54 -0.13 -17.56
N GLN A 147 -12.77 -0.62 -17.54
CA GLN A 147 -13.08 -2.02 -17.28
C GLN A 147 -12.39 -2.94 -18.30
N GLN A 148 -12.47 -2.62 -19.59
CA GLN A 148 -11.83 -3.38 -20.67
C GLN A 148 -10.30 -3.39 -20.52
N ARG A 149 -9.70 -2.24 -20.19
CA ARG A 149 -8.26 -2.15 -19.91
C ARG A 149 -7.85 -3.03 -18.73
N PHE A 150 -8.65 -3.05 -17.66
CA PHE A 150 -8.38 -3.91 -16.49
C PHE A 150 -8.43 -5.39 -16.89
N VAL A 151 -9.46 -5.83 -17.62
CA VAL A 151 -9.58 -7.21 -18.09
C VAL A 151 -8.40 -7.60 -19.00
N ALA A 152 -7.94 -6.70 -19.88
CA ALA A 152 -6.78 -6.93 -20.72
C ALA A 152 -5.48 -7.10 -19.88
N ALA A 153 -5.27 -6.23 -18.88
CA ALA A 153 -4.14 -6.33 -17.97
C ALA A 153 -4.17 -7.64 -17.16
N LEU A 154 -5.34 -8.03 -16.67
CA LEU A 154 -5.53 -9.28 -15.92
C LEU A 154 -5.22 -10.51 -16.79
N ARG A 155 -5.70 -10.55 -18.03
CA ARG A 155 -5.38 -11.64 -18.98
C ARG A 155 -3.87 -11.75 -19.21
N SER A 156 -3.19 -10.63 -19.37
CA SER A 156 -1.72 -10.59 -19.51
C SER A 156 -1.00 -11.16 -18.28
N GLU A 157 -1.41 -10.78 -17.08
CA GLU A 157 -0.82 -11.29 -15.83
C GLU A 157 -1.08 -12.80 -15.63
N ILE A 158 -2.26 -13.29 -15.99
CA ILE A 158 -2.59 -14.73 -15.95
C ILE A 158 -1.75 -15.51 -16.96
N ALA A 159 -1.60 -14.99 -18.19
CA ALA A 159 -0.79 -15.63 -19.22
C ALA A 159 0.71 -15.71 -18.82
N ALA A 160 1.25 -14.64 -18.22
CA ALA A 160 2.62 -14.61 -17.73
C ALA A 160 2.91 -15.60 -16.57
N ARG A 161 1.88 -16.05 -15.85
CA ARG A 161 1.99 -17.03 -14.75
C ARG A 161 1.87 -18.47 -15.20
N ARG A 162 1.45 -18.73 -16.45
CA ARG A 162 1.40 -20.11 -16.96
C ARG A 162 2.83 -20.64 -17.08
N PRO A 163 3.15 -21.80 -16.48
CA PRO A 163 4.44 -22.45 -16.72
C PRO A 163 4.59 -22.71 -18.22
N ALA A 164 5.78 -22.48 -18.76
CA ALA A 164 6.09 -22.87 -20.13
C ALA A 164 5.77 -24.36 -20.29
N ALA A 165 4.99 -24.71 -21.32
CA ALA A 165 4.74 -26.11 -21.64
C ALA A 165 6.08 -26.82 -21.82
N PRO A 166 6.29 -28.01 -21.26
CA PRO A 166 7.50 -28.76 -21.49
C PRO A 166 7.67 -28.93 -23.02
N THR A 167 8.79 -28.49 -23.52
CA THR A 167 9.18 -28.71 -24.93
C THR A 167 9.30 -30.22 -25.15
N PRO A 168 8.70 -30.79 -26.21
CA PRO A 168 8.76 -32.23 -26.51
C PRO A 168 10.18 -32.70 -26.82
#